data_4ea88de58d20429198a015d0203136e7
#
_entry.id   4ea88de58d20429198a015d0203136e7
#
_cell.length_a   1.000
_cell.length_b   1.000
_cell.length_c   1.000
_cell.angle_alpha   90.00
_cell.angle_beta   90.00
_cell.angle_gamma   90.00
#
_symmetry.space_group_name_H-M   'P 1'
#
loop_
_entity.id
_entity.type
_entity.pdbx_description
1 polymer ?
#
loop_
_entity_poly.entity_id
_entity_poly.type
_entity_poly.pdbx_seq_one_letter_code
_entity_poly.pdbx_strand_id
1 'polypeptide(L)'
;DRHVQESWNVPPLEQHAVQYTYSKGMAELKLREAYPELPLVVVRPSIVVGHSQLGCAPSGSIFWMLRMVALLETFSCRLGDRIDILPVDDCAEAIVRLALKPTLAHDLYHISAGDAHSEQISTLYPRVKRCASPEEDVQTLAGYVYQEKIEEKALARKFLRLTGDGNVRLVARSIHLYAKFASMSYVFDNTRLVTETGFQPRSLLSYLDRCLDTSDAVSITEQMQWDYK
;
A
#
# COMPACT_ATOMS: atom_id res chain seq x y z
N ASP A 1 13.16 8.64 3.49
CA ASP A 1 12.22 7.72 4.17
C ASP A 1 11.82 8.30 5.53
N ARG A 2 10.58 8.10 5.89
CA ARG A 2 10.05 8.49 7.20
C ARG A 2 9.69 7.24 7.98
N HIS A 3 10.42 6.97 9.06
CA HIS A 3 10.12 5.88 9.98
C HIS A 3 8.98 6.30 10.92
N VAL A 4 7.90 5.53 10.93
CA VAL A 4 6.70 5.78 11.73
C VAL A 4 6.66 4.79 12.89
N GLN A 5 6.72 5.32 14.11
CA GLN A 5 6.66 4.55 15.36
C GLN A 5 5.20 4.34 15.80
N GLU A 6 4.95 3.25 16.52
CA GLU A 6 3.65 3.04 17.18
C GLU A 6 3.40 4.11 18.24
N SER A 7 2.40 4.95 18.00
CA SER A 7 2.04 6.03 18.91
C SER A 7 0.53 6.21 18.94
N TRP A 8 0.01 6.48 20.13
CA TRP A 8 -1.39 6.88 20.33
C TRP A 8 -1.64 8.35 19.98
N ASN A 9 -0.59 9.10 19.65
CA ASN A 9 -0.76 10.48 19.21
C ASN A 9 -1.39 10.49 17.80
N VAL A 10 -2.56 11.13 17.69
CA VAL A 10 -3.22 11.38 16.40
C VAL A 10 -2.96 12.84 16.03
N PRO A 11 -2.17 13.10 14.98
CA PRO A 11 -1.92 14.47 14.52
C PRO A 11 -3.22 15.20 14.14
N PRO A 12 -3.25 16.54 14.10
CA PRO A 12 -4.38 17.29 13.59
C PRO A 12 -4.72 16.92 12.13
N LEU A 13 -5.98 17.14 11.73
CA LEU A 13 -6.49 16.76 10.40
C LEU A 13 -5.63 17.28 9.25
N GLU A 14 -5.09 18.47 9.39
CA GLU A 14 -4.27 19.17 8.37
C GLU A 14 -2.93 18.46 8.09
N GLN A 15 -2.47 17.65 9.03
CA GLN A 15 -1.23 16.87 8.90
C GLN A 15 -1.47 15.48 8.30
N HIS A 16 -2.73 15.07 8.14
CA HIS A 16 -3.06 13.81 7.48
C HIS A 16 -3.12 13.97 5.96
N ALA A 17 -2.57 13.00 5.23
CA ALA A 17 -2.66 13.00 3.78
C ALA A 17 -4.12 12.96 3.29
N VAL A 18 -4.98 12.26 4.03
CA VAL A 18 -6.40 12.10 3.74
C VAL A 18 -7.22 12.03 5.02
N GLN A 19 -8.48 12.48 4.93
CA GLN A 19 -9.42 12.45 6.05
C GLN A 19 -9.66 11.03 6.60
N TYR A 20 -9.53 10.01 5.75
CA TYR A 20 -9.68 8.60 6.16
C TYR A 20 -8.72 8.21 7.29
N THR A 21 -7.42 8.53 7.16
CA THR A 21 -6.44 8.18 8.20
C THR A 21 -6.70 8.92 9.51
N TYR A 22 -7.12 10.18 9.45
CA TYR A 22 -7.55 10.93 10.63
C TYR A 22 -8.76 10.28 11.31
N SER A 23 -9.81 9.95 10.53
CA SER A 23 -11.03 9.34 11.09
C SER A 23 -10.76 7.99 11.76
N LYS A 24 -9.83 7.19 11.24
CA LYS A 24 -9.42 5.92 11.87
C LYS A 24 -8.70 6.16 13.19
N GLY A 25 -7.71 7.07 13.24
CA GLY A 25 -7.03 7.42 14.49
C GLY A 25 -7.99 7.98 15.54
N MET A 26 -8.92 8.84 15.14
CA MET A 26 -9.95 9.37 16.07
C MET A 26 -10.92 8.29 16.57
N ALA A 27 -11.25 7.29 15.76
CA ALA A 27 -12.08 6.16 16.20
C ALA A 27 -11.38 5.32 17.27
N GLU A 28 -10.08 5.07 17.14
CA GLU A 28 -9.27 4.37 18.16
C GLU A 28 -9.26 5.13 19.49
N LEU A 29 -9.02 6.45 19.46
CA LEU A 29 -9.02 7.27 20.68
C LEU A 29 -10.40 7.28 21.36
N LYS A 30 -11.48 7.43 20.57
CA LYS A 30 -12.85 7.41 21.09
C LYS A 30 -13.23 6.07 21.72
N LEU A 31 -12.78 4.95 21.15
CA LEU A 31 -13.01 3.63 21.72
C LEU A 31 -12.31 3.49 23.08
N ARG A 32 -11.07 3.94 23.20
CA ARG A 32 -10.34 3.93 24.48
C ARG A 32 -11.01 4.82 25.54
N GLU A 33 -11.47 5.99 25.13
CA GLU A 33 -12.15 6.94 26.03
C GLU A 33 -13.50 6.39 26.51
N ALA A 34 -14.28 5.82 25.58
CA ALA A 34 -15.62 5.32 25.88
C ALA A 34 -15.62 4.01 26.69
N TYR A 35 -14.56 3.21 26.56
CA TYR A 35 -14.46 1.88 27.17
C TYR A 35 -13.09 1.67 27.84
N PRO A 36 -12.75 2.46 28.89
CA PRO A 36 -11.42 2.41 29.52
C PRO A 36 -11.12 1.06 30.19
N GLU A 37 -12.16 0.31 30.59
CA GLU A 37 -12.03 -1.02 31.22
C GLU A 37 -11.88 -2.16 30.19
N LEU A 38 -12.06 -1.88 28.90
CA LEU A 38 -11.92 -2.90 27.87
C LEU A 38 -10.42 -3.13 27.59
N PRO A 39 -9.92 -4.39 27.64
CA PRO A 39 -8.55 -4.71 27.25
C PRO A 39 -8.39 -4.61 25.73
N LEU A 40 -8.36 -3.38 25.22
CA LEU A 40 -8.31 -3.09 23.81
C LEU A 40 -6.86 -3.17 23.30
N VAL A 41 -6.66 -3.99 22.28
CA VAL A 41 -5.41 -4.01 21.48
C VAL A 41 -5.73 -3.53 20.07
N VAL A 42 -5.00 -2.53 19.62
CA VAL A 42 -5.14 -1.97 18.30
C VAL A 42 -4.02 -2.46 17.40
N VAL A 43 -4.39 -2.93 16.22
CA VAL A 43 -3.45 -3.30 15.15
C VAL A 43 -3.65 -2.41 13.94
N ARG A 44 -2.57 -1.84 13.42
CA ARG A 44 -2.59 -0.94 12.26
C ARG A 44 -1.81 -1.57 11.11
N PRO A 45 -2.49 -2.24 10.17
CA PRO A 45 -1.83 -2.74 8.98
C PRO A 45 -1.28 -1.58 8.12
N SER A 46 -0.11 -1.78 7.52
CA SER A 46 0.38 -0.96 6.42
C SER A 46 -0.47 -1.22 5.16
N ILE A 47 0.05 -0.99 3.98
CA ILE A 47 -0.69 -1.27 2.75
C ILE A 47 -0.79 -2.79 2.58
N VAL A 48 -2.02 -3.31 2.50
CA VAL A 48 -2.27 -4.75 2.28
C VAL A 48 -2.61 -4.97 0.81
N VAL A 49 -1.82 -5.79 0.12
CA VAL A 49 -1.99 -6.08 -1.31
C VAL A 49 -1.82 -7.57 -1.59
N GLY A 50 -2.83 -8.16 -2.19
CA GLY A 50 -2.79 -9.55 -2.64
C GLY A 50 -2.62 -10.57 -1.51
N HIS A 51 -2.35 -11.79 -1.91
CA HIS A 51 -2.07 -12.96 -1.06
C HIS A 51 -0.79 -13.61 -1.54
N SER A 52 0.09 -14.06 -0.65
CA SER A 52 1.42 -14.56 -1.00
C SER A 52 1.41 -15.73 -2.00
N GLN A 53 0.39 -16.58 -1.96
CA GLN A 53 0.25 -17.75 -2.84
C GLN A 53 -0.81 -17.56 -3.93
N LEU A 54 -1.87 -16.79 -3.67
CA LEU A 54 -3.01 -16.62 -4.57
C LEU A 54 -2.93 -15.32 -5.38
N GLY A 55 -1.93 -14.49 -5.15
CA GLY A 55 -1.77 -13.20 -5.82
C GLY A 55 -2.96 -12.27 -5.58
N CYS A 56 -3.43 -11.62 -6.62
CA CYS A 56 -4.58 -10.70 -6.57
C CYS A 56 -5.94 -11.40 -6.76
N ALA A 57 -6.00 -12.72 -6.93
CA ALA A 57 -7.24 -13.44 -7.18
C ALA A 57 -8.32 -13.25 -6.09
N PRO A 58 -7.98 -13.26 -4.77
CA PRO A 58 -8.97 -12.96 -3.73
C PRO A 58 -9.31 -11.47 -3.65
N SER A 59 -8.30 -10.62 -3.74
CA SER A 59 -8.38 -9.15 -3.77
C SER A 59 -7.04 -8.56 -4.16
N GLY A 60 -7.04 -7.69 -5.14
CA GLY A 60 -5.84 -6.91 -5.53
C GLY A 60 -5.64 -5.68 -4.66
N SER A 61 -6.67 -5.22 -3.94
CA SER A 61 -6.64 -3.93 -3.26
C SER A 61 -6.08 -2.86 -4.21
N ILE A 62 -5.13 -2.05 -3.77
CA ILE A 62 -4.53 -0.98 -4.59
C ILE A 62 -3.49 -1.47 -5.61
N PHE A 63 -3.35 -2.77 -5.88
CA PHE A 63 -2.36 -3.29 -6.84
C PHE A 63 -2.48 -2.66 -8.25
N TRP A 64 -3.70 -2.32 -8.65
CA TRP A 64 -3.97 -1.60 -9.89
C TRP A 64 -3.22 -0.26 -9.99
N MET A 65 -2.89 0.38 -8.85
CA MET A 65 -2.07 1.61 -8.83
C MET A 65 -0.65 1.35 -9.33
N LEU A 66 -0.02 0.27 -8.89
CA LEU A 66 1.33 -0.10 -9.35
C LEU A 66 1.32 -0.33 -10.87
N ARG A 67 0.30 -1.05 -11.38
CA ARG A 67 0.10 -1.28 -12.81
C ARG A 67 -0.14 0.03 -13.58
N MET A 68 -0.96 0.92 -13.04
CA MET A 68 -1.22 2.22 -13.65
C MET A 68 0.04 3.10 -13.71
N VAL A 69 0.84 3.13 -12.65
CA VAL A 69 2.11 3.88 -12.61
C VAL A 69 3.09 3.34 -13.65
N ALA A 70 3.17 2.01 -13.78
CA ALA A 70 4.01 1.37 -14.80
C ALA A 70 3.57 1.73 -16.22
N LEU A 71 2.26 1.75 -16.49
CA LEU A 71 1.70 2.13 -17.78
C LEU A 71 1.89 3.64 -18.10
N LEU A 72 1.74 4.49 -17.10
CA LEU A 72 1.87 5.94 -17.26
C LEU A 72 3.34 6.42 -17.28
N GLU A 73 4.25 5.63 -16.71
CA GLU A 73 5.69 5.95 -16.56
C GLU A 73 5.95 7.24 -15.79
N THR A 74 4.98 7.65 -14.98
CA THR A 74 5.04 8.94 -14.30
C THR A 74 4.22 8.90 -13.01
N PHE A 75 4.80 9.38 -11.91
CA PHE A 75 4.06 9.55 -10.65
C PHE A 75 4.79 10.50 -9.67
N SER A 76 4.20 10.69 -8.47
CA SER A 76 4.70 11.59 -7.42
C SER A 76 5.69 10.95 -6.44
N CYS A 77 6.06 9.69 -6.62
CA CYS A 77 7.10 9.04 -5.85
C CYS A 77 8.43 9.06 -6.60
N ARG A 78 9.53 9.27 -5.87
CA ARG A 78 10.88 9.16 -6.41
C ARG A 78 11.29 7.70 -6.48
N LEU A 79 12.21 7.35 -7.36
CA LEU A 79 12.71 5.98 -7.46
C LEU A 79 13.36 5.47 -6.16
N GLY A 80 13.95 6.36 -5.36
CA GLY A 80 14.50 6.03 -4.04
C GLY A 80 13.48 5.96 -2.90
N ASP A 81 12.22 6.41 -3.12
CA ASP A 81 11.18 6.33 -2.10
C ASP A 81 10.81 4.88 -1.83
N ARG A 82 10.42 4.60 -0.58
CA ARG A 82 10.05 3.26 -0.13
C ARG A 82 8.54 3.13 0.01
N ILE A 83 8.05 1.93 -0.18
CA ILE A 83 6.65 1.57 0.04
C ILE A 83 6.57 0.33 0.94
N ASP A 84 5.74 0.43 1.98
CA ASP A 84 5.53 -0.63 2.97
C ASP A 84 4.25 -1.38 2.61
N ILE A 85 4.41 -2.58 2.03
CA ILE A 85 3.32 -3.43 1.56
C ILE A 85 3.53 -4.86 2.08
N LEU A 86 2.45 -5.48 2.56
CA LEU A 86 2.42 -6.89 2.95
C LEU A 86 1.19 -7.60 2.35
N PRO A 87 1.25 -8.96 2.21
CA PRO A 87 0.11 -9.72 1.72
C PRO A 87 -0.95 -9.92 2.82
N VAL A 88 -2.19 -10.18 2.42
CA VAL A 88 -3.32 -10.32 3.35
C VAL A 88 -3.17 -11.52 4.30
N ASP A 89 -2.54 -12.59 3.86
CA ASP A 89 -2.26 -13.77 4.69
C ASP A 89 -1.23 -13.47 5.79
N ASP A 90 -0.21 -12.66 5.54
CA ASP A 90 0.71 -12.18 6.60
C ASP A 90 -0.02 -11.28 7.59
N CYS A 91 -0.91 -10.41 7.11
CA CYS A 91 -1.74 -9.59 7.98
C CYS A 91 -2.63 -10.44 8.89
N ALA A 92 -3.29 -11.44 8.33
CA ALA A 92 -4.13 -12.37 9.08
C ALA A 92 -3.31 -13.18 10.09
N GLU A 93 -2.15 -13.70 9.69
CA GLU A 93 -1.25 -14.45 10.57
C GLU A 93 -0.79 -13.59 11.76
N ALA A 94 -0.39 -12.35 11.53
CA ALA A 94 0.02 -11.44 12.58
C ALA A 94 -1.11 -11.17 13.60
N ILE A 95 -2.33 -10.95 13.11
CA ILE A 95 -3.52 -10.77 13.97
C ILE A 95 -3.77 -12.02 14.82
N VAL A 96 -3.71 -13.21 14.22
CA VAL A 96 -3.93 -14.48 14.94
C VAL A 96 -2.84 -14.70 15.98
N ARG A 97 -1.58 -14.45 15.65
CA ARG A 97 -0.45 -14.57 16.60
C ARG A 97 -0.64 -13.67 17.82
N LEU A 98 -1.05 -12.42 17.61
CA LEU A 98 -1.35 -11.48 18.73
C LEU A 98 -2.57 -11.95 19.53
N ALA A 99 -3.66 -12.36 18.87
CA ALA A 99 -4.89 -12.80 19.54
C ALA A 99 -4.72 -14.06 20.40
N LEU A 100 -3.80 -14.95 20.02
CA LEU A 100 -3.54 -16.20 20.75
C LEU A 100 -2.52 -16.05 21.87
N LYS A 101 -1.86 -14.89 22.02
CA LYS A 101 -0.95 -14.67 23.14
C LYS A 101 -1.70 -14.47 24.43
N PRO A 102 -1.31 -15.17 25.51
CA PRO A 102 -1.97 -15.02 26.82
C PRO A 102 -1.82 -13.60 27.40
N THR A 103 -0.70 -12.95 27.13
CA THR A 103 -0.41 -11.58 27.56
C THR A 103 0.35 -10.86 26.47
N LEU A 104 0.06 -9.58 26.30
CA LEU A 104 0.75 -8.70 25.37
C LEU A 104 1.48 -7.60 26.15
N ALA A 105 2.70 -7.26 25.72
CA ALA A 105 3.49 -6.20 26.33
C ALA A 105 2.99 -4.78 25.93
N HIS A 106 2.28 -4.70 24.82
CA HIS A 106 1.78 -3.44 24.28
C HIS A 106 0.30 -3.54 23.90
N ASP A 107 -0.36 -2.40 23.78
CA ASP A 107 -1.76 -2.26 23.36
C ASP A 107 -1.91 -1.69 21.93
N LEU A 108 -0.77 -1.44 21.25
CA LEU A 108 -0.72 -0.91 19.89
C LEU A 108 0.43 -1.53 19.11
N TYR A 109 0.12 -2.11 17.94
CA TYR A 109 1.06 -2.75 17.05
C TYR A 109 0.88 -2.29 15.60
N HIS A 110 1.98 -2.06 14.90
CA HIS A 110 1.96 -2.03 13.44
C HIS A 110 2.10 -3.44 12.87
N ILE A 111 1.27 -3.76 11.89
CA ILE A 111 1.43 -4.96 11.05
C ILE A 111 1.95 -4.46 9.70
N SER A 112 3.26 -4.57 9.48
CA SER A 112 3.93 -3.96 8.33
C SER A 112 5.10 -4.82 7.84
N ALA A 113 5.55 -4.57 6.63
CA ALA A 113 6.77 -5.15 6.10
C ALA A 113 8.00 -4.66 6.89
N GLY A 114 7.92 -3.47 7.46
CA GLY A 114 8.97 -2.86 8.26
C GLY A 114 10.20 -2.45 7.44
N ASP A 115 11.26 -2.05 8.14
CA ASP A 115 12.47 -1.56 7.48
C ASP A 115 13.17 -2.62 6.63
N ALA A 116 13.15 -3.87 7.06
CA ALA A 116 13.85 -4.96 6.39
C ALA A 116 13.18 -5.39 5.06
N HIS A 117 11.87 -5.21 4.92
CA HIS A 117 11.08 -5.78 3.82
C HIS A 117 10.23 -4.76 3.05
N SER A 118 10.22 -3.47 3.43
CA SER A 118 9.65 -2.43 2.58
C SER A 118 10.57 -2.16 1.39
N GLU A 119 9.96 -1.97 0.22
CA GLU A 119 10.67 -1.98 -1.06
C GLU A 119 10.85 -0.58 -1.64
N GLN A 120 11.97 -0.35 -2.34
CA GLN A 120 12.16 0.87 -3.12
C GLN A 120 11.37 0.82 -4.42
N ILE A 121 10.88 1.97 -4.84
CA ILE A 121 10.20 2.12 -6.16
C ILE A 121 11.13 1.72 -7.30
N SER A 122 12.44 2.00 -7.20
CA SER A 122 13.46 1.59 -8.18
C SER A 122 13.55 0.07 -8.37
N THR A 123 13.19 -0.71 -7.35
CA THR A 123 13.19 -2.18 -7.41
C THR A 123 11.86 -2.72 -7.94
N LEU A 124 10.75 -2.10 -7.56
CA LEU A 124 9.40 -2.54 -7.94
C LEU A 124 9.05 -2.16 -9.37
N TYR A 125 9.32 -0.91 -9.76
CA TYR A 125 8.88 -0.34 -11.03
C TYR A 125 9.30 -1.17 -12.25
N PRO A 126 10.59 -1.60 -12.41
CA PRO A 126 11.00 -2.39 -13.56
C PRO A 126 10.27 -3.73 -13.66
N ARG A 127 9.97 -4.37 -12.52
CA ARG A 127 9.27 -5.67 -12.52
C ARG A 127 7.81 -5.52 -12.94
N VAL A 128 7.12 -4.50 -12.43
CA VAL A 128 5.74 -4.22 -12.80
C VAL A 128 5.65 -3.76 -14.27
N LYS A 129 6.61 -2.96 -14.74
CA LYS A 129 6.67 -2.50 -16.13
C LYS A 129 6.88 -3.65 -17.12
N ARG A 130 7.74 -4.62 -16.81
CA ARG A 130 7.99 -5.79 -17.68
C ARG A 130 6.70 -6.54 -18.01
N CYS A 131 5.80 -6.69 -17.07
CA CYS A 131 4.51 -7.34 -17.32
C CYS A 131 3.54 -6.47 -18.13
N ALA A 132 3.67 -5.14 -18.04
CA ALA A 132 2.86 -4.21 -18.85
C ALA A 132 3.36 -4.08 -20.30
N SER A 133 4.65 -4.35 -20.57
CA SER A 133 5.29 -4.23 -21.88
C SER A 133 6.38 -5.30 -22.03
N PRO A 134 6.03 -6.57 -22.33
CA PRO A 134 6.98 -7.69 -22.37
C PRO A 134 8.08 -7.56 -23.44
N GLU A 135 7.84 -6.77 -24.47
CA GLU A 135 8.75 -6.63 -25.64
C GLU A 135 9.87 -5.60 -25.41
N GLU A 136 9.80 -4.80 -24.35
CA GLU A 136 10.84 -3.82 -24.04
C GLU A 136 11.95 -4.43 -23.17
N ASP A 137 13.21 -4.15 -23.49
CA ASP A 137 14.36 -4.51 -22.65
C ASP A 137 14.35 -3.67 -21.35
N VAL A 138 13.80 -4.23 -20.30
CA VAL A 138 13.44 -3.56 -19.03
C VAL A 138 14.64 -3.38 -18.07
N GLN A 139 15.88 -3.53 -18.53
CA GLN A 139 17.04 -3.24 -17.67
C GLN A 139 17.24 -1.73 -17.42
N THR A 140 16.51 -0.89 -18.12
CA THR A 140 16.58 0.56 -17.95
C THR A 140 15.36 1.09 -17.22
N LEU A 141 15.59 1.80 -16.12
CA LEU A 141 14.63 2.73 -15.50
C LEU A 141 14.29 3.90 -16.46
N ALA A 142 14.72 3.80 -17.71
CA ALA A 142 14.48 4.75 -18.78
C ALA A 142 12.97 4.86 -19.05
N GLY A 143 12.44 6.06 -18.87
CA GLY A 143 11.05 6.38 -19.08
C GLY A 143 10.33 6.86 -17.83
N TYR A 144 10.70 6.44 -16.62
CA TYR A 144 10.03 6.92 -15.41
C TYR A 144 10.35 8.40 -15.14
N VAL A 145 9.28 9.20 -15.00
CA VAL A 145 9.38 10.64 -14.74
C VAL A 145 8.73 10.96 -13.37
N TYR A 146 9.55 11.40 -12.42
CA TYR A 146 9.07 11.96 -11.18
C TYR A 146 8.39 13.32 -11.41
N GLN A 147 7.18 13.50 -10.86
CA GLN A 147 6.47 14.77 -10.86
C GLN A 147 6.07 15.14 -9.43
N GLU A 148 6.65 16.21 -8.89
CA GLU A 148 6.28 16.71 -7.56
C GLU A 148 4.82 17.16 -7.50
N LYS A 149 4.34 17.79 -8.57
CA LYS A 149 2.94 18.19 -8.74
C LYS A 149 2.34 17.44 -9.92
N ILE A 150 1.39 16.59 -9.64
CA ILE A 150 0.67 15.81 -10.65
C ILE A 150 -0.52 16.61 -11.20
N GLU A 151 -0.59 16.69 -12.52
CA GLU A 151 -1.78 17.16 -13.24
C GLU A 151 -2.75 15.99 -13.41
N GLU A 152 -3.56 15.70 -12.40
CA GLU A 152 -4.37 14.47 -12.30
C GLU A 152 -5.29 14.27 -13.51
N LYS A 153 -5.90 15.35 -14.03
CA LYS A 153 -6.77 15.27 -15.20
C LYS A 153 -6.01 14.94 -16.49
N ALA A 154 -4.78 15.45 -16.62
CA ALA A 154 -3.94 15.16 -17.79
C ALA A 154 -3.48 13.69 -17.76
N LEU A 155 -3.04 13.19 -16.59
CA LEU A 155 -2.69 11.79 -16.41
C LEU A 155 -3.89 10.87 -16.60
N ALA A 156 -5.05 11.22 -16.07
CA ALA A 156 -6.28 10.45 -16.28
C ALA A 156 -6.64 10.34 -17.76
N ARG A 157 -6.50 11.43 -18.52
CA ARG A 157 -6.73 11.39 -19.98
C ARG A 157 -5.67 10.55 -20.71
N LYS A 158 -4.40 10.61 -20.29
CA LYS A 158 -3.33 9.76 -20.83
C LYS A 158 -3.67 8.29 -20.56
N PHE A 159 -4.03 7.94 -19.33
CA PHE A 159 -4.42 6.59 -18.94
C PHE A 159 -5.57 6.05 -19.79
N LEU A 160 -6.67 6.82 -19.93
CA LEU A 160 -7.84 6.39 -20.71
C LEU A 160 -7.55 6.25 -22.21
N ARG A 161 -6.61 7.04 -22.74
CA ARG A 161 -6.16 6.82 -24.15
C ARG A 161 -5.40 5.51 -24.31
N LEU A 162 -4.67 5.05 -23.30
CA LEU A 162 -3.90 3.81 -23.34
C LEU A 162 -4.77 2.58 -23.04
N THR A 163 -5.79 2.71 -22.19
CA THR A 163 -6.64 1.58 -21.79
C THR A 163 -7.95 1.49 -22.59
N GLY A 164 -8.37 2.55 -23.23
CA GLY A 164 -9.59 2.60 -24.06
C GLY A 164 -10.91 2.71 -23.29
N ASP A 165 -10.89 2.62 -21.95
CA ASP A 165 -12.10 2.58 -21.14
C ASP A 165 -11.95 3.30 -19.80
N GLY A 166 -13.04 3.91 -19.29
CA GLY A 166 -13.12 4.48 -17.97
C GLY A 166 -13.70 5.90 -17.89
N ASN A 167 -13.71 6.43 -16.67
CA ASN A 167 -14.21 7.76 -16.33
C ASN A 167 -13.06 8.67 -15.86
N VAL A 168 -12.79 9.75 -16.62
CA VAL A 168 -11.72 10.73 -16.31
C VAL A 168 -11.80 11.25 -14.88
N ARG A 169 -13.00 11.54 -14.36
CA ARG A 169 -13.17 12.11 -13.01
C ARG A 169 -12.79 11.09 -11.94
N LEU A 170 -13.20 9.84 -12.12
CA LEU A 170 -12.89 8.75 -11.20
C LEU A 170 -11.39 8.49 -11.16
N VAL A 171 -10.77 8.31 -12.33
CA VAL A 171 -9.31 8.08 -12.44
C VAL A 171 -8.53 9.27 -11.88
N ALA A 172 -8.92 10.52 -12.19
CA ALA A 172 -8.23 11.69 -11.65
C ALA A 172 -8.34 11.79 -10.12
N ARG A 173 -9.52 11.45 -9.54
CA ARG A 173 -9.70 11.40 -8.09
C ARG A 173 -8.81 10.35 -7.43
N SER A 174 -8.70 9.19 -8.04
CA SER A 174 -7.85 8.10 -7.57
C SER A 174 -6.37 8.49 -7.63
N ILE A 175 -5.91 9.06 -8.74
CA ILE A 175 -4.54 9.58 -8.87
C ILE A 175 -4.26 10.61 -7.77
N HIS A 176 -5.17 11.57 -7.54
CA HIS A 176 -5.02 12.58 -6.49
C HIS A 176 -4.84 11.95 -5.10
N LEU A 177 -5.67 10.96 -4.77
CA LEU A 177 -5.64 10.27 -3.49
C LEU A 177 -4.32 9.52 -3.28
N TYR A 178 -3.95 8.69 -4.24
CA TYR A 178 -2.79 7.80 -4.10
C TYR A 178 -1.46 8.51 -4.32
N ALA A 179 -1.42 9.62 -5.08
CA ALA A 179 -0.24 10.44 -5.21
C ALA A 179 0.26 10.99 -3.87
N LYS A 180 -0.67 11.38 -2.99
CA LYS A 180 -0.34 11.83 -1.64
C LYS A 180 0.29 10.71 -0.79
N PHE A 181 -0.25 9.50 -0.84
CA PHE A 181 0.33 8.36 -0.13
C PHE A 181 1.70 7.98 -0.67
N ALA A 182 1.85 7.91 -2.00
CA ALA A 182 3.10 7.52 -2.63
C ALA A 182 4.25 8.48 -2.32
N SER A 183 3.96 9.78 -2.16
CA SER A 183 4.97 10.80 -1.84
C SER A 183 5.43 10.79 -0.38
N MET A 184 4.78 10.04 0.52
CA MET A 184 5.11 10.05 1.94
C MET A 184 6.36 9.23 2.28
N SER A 185 6.68 8.20 1.48
CA SER A 185 7.82 7.29 1.73
C SER A 185 7.85 6.76 3.17
N TYR A 186 6.69 6.32 3.69
CA TYR A 186 6.56 5.82 5.05
C TYR A 186 7.00 4.37 5.16
N VAL A 187 7.79 4.10 6.20
CA VAL A 187 8.16 2.77 6.67
C VAL A 187 7.66 2.64 8.11
N PHE A 188 6.78 1.71 8.36
CA PHE A 188 6.20 1.53 9.69
C PHE A 188 7.05 0.57 10.51
N ASP A 189 7.43 1.00 11.71
CA ASP A 189 8.16 0.15 12.65
C ASP A 189 7.26 -1.01 13.08
N ASN A 190 7.78 -2.24 12.97
CA ASN A 190 7.10 -3.47 13.37
C ASN A 190 7.86 -4.23 14.46
N THR A 191 8.82 -3.58 15.11
CA THR A 191 9.70 -4.20 16.10
C THR A 191 8.91 -4.82 17.25
N ARG A 192 7.85 -4.17 17.73
CA ARG A 192 6.99 -4.72 18.79
C ARG A 192 6.38 -6.05 18.37
N LEU A 193 5.75 -6.09 17.19
CA LEU A 193 5.12 -7.30 16.65
C LEU A 193 6.13 -8.43 16.48
N VAL A 194 7.25 -8.15 15.82
CA VAL A 194 8.31 -9.14 15.54
C VAL A 194 8.90 -9.70 16.84
N THR A 195 9.27 -8.82 17.75
CA THR A 195 9.87 -9.21 19.04
C THR A 195 8.91 -10.04 19.87
N GLU A 196 7.65 -9.66 19.90
CA GLU A 196 6.68 -10.28 20.78
C GLU A 196 6.13 -11.60 20.22
N THR A 197 5.97 -11.73 18.92
CA THR A 197 5.29 -12.88 18.30
C THR A 197 6.20 -13.79 17.47
N GLY A 198 7.44 -13.35 17.18
CA GLY A 198 8.32 -14.03 16.22
C GLY A 198 7.79 -13.98 14.78
N PHE A 199 6.87 -13.06 14.49
CA PHE A 199 6.33 -12.86 13.14
C PHE A 199 7.44 -12.49 12.16
N GLN A 200 7.38 -13.03 10.94
CA GLN A 200 8.34 -12.76 9.87
C GLN A 200 7.56 -12.24 8.64
N PRO A 201 7.50 -10.92 8.42
CA PRO A 201 6.81 -10.36 7.27
C PRO A 201 7.52 -10.72 5.97
N ARG A 202 6.75 -10.89 4.89
CA ARG A 202 7.28 -11.09 3.54
C ARG A 202 7.47 -9.76 2.82
N SER A 203 8.55 -9.67 2.03
CA SER A 203 8.72 -8.61 1.05
C SER A 203 7.71 -8.76 -0.10
N LEU A 204 7.19 -7.65 -0.62
CA LEU A 204 6.34 -7.65 -1.82
C LEU A 204 7.02 -8.36 -3.00
N LEU A 205 8.33 -8.22 -3.17
CA LEU A 205 9.08 -8.87 -4.25
C LEU A 205 8.96 -10.39 -4.23
N SER A 206 8.77 -11.00 -3.07
CA SER A 206 8.68 -12.47 -2.95
C SER A 206 7.39 -13.05 -3.54
N TYR A 207 6.35 -12.24 -3.74
CA TYR A 207 5.06 -12.67 -4.30
C TYR A 207 4.52 -11.75 -5.40
N LEU A 208 5.30 -10.74 -5.81
CA LEU A 208 4.92 -9.76 -6.83
C LEU A 208 4.56 -10.43 -8.17
N ASP A 209 5.37 -11.38 -8.62
CA ASP A 209 5.12 -12.08 -9.88
C ASP A 209 3.78 -12.81 -9.84
N ARG A 210 3.42 -13.42 -8.70
CA ARG A 210 2.11 -14.03 -8.52
C ARG A 210 0.96 -13.01 -8.61
N CYS A 211 1.15 -11.82 -8.04
CA CYS A 211 0.17 -10.75 -8.18
C CYS A 211 0.02 -10.28 -9.63
N LEU A 212 1.12 -10.18 -10.35
CA LEU A 212 1.12 -9.82 -11.77
C LEU A 212 0.40 -10.87 -12.61
N ASP A 213 0.78 -12.15 -12.50
CA ASP A 213 0.17 -13.27 -13.23
C ASP A 213 -1.35 -13.35 -13.04
N THR A 214 -1.81 -13.18 -11.79
CA THR A 214 -3.24 -13.25 -11.47
C THR A 214 -4.02 -11.98 -11.85
N SER A 215 -3.32 -10.91 -12.19
CA SER A 215 -3.92 -9.64 -12.62
C SER A 215 -3.89 -9.45 -14.14
N ASP A 216 -3.17 -10.27 -14.88
CA ASP A 216 -2.94 -10.09 -16.32
C ASP A 216 -4.24 -10.17 -17.13
N ALA A 217 -5.12 -11.10 -16.78
CA ALA A 217 -6.42 -11.28 -17.43
C ALA A 217 -7.47 -10.20 -17.08
N VAL A 218 -7.16 -9.30 -16.12
CA VAL A 218 -8.09 -8.29 -15.64
C VAL A 218 -7.59 -6.90 -16.02
N SER A 219 -8.45 -6.07 -16.62
CA SER A 219 -8.06 -4.69 -16.95
C SER A 219 -7.78 -3.86 -15.69
N ILE A 220 -6.90 -2.85 -15.79
CA ILE A 220 -6.60 -1.97 -14.67
C ILE A 220 -7.87 -1.24 -14.20
N THR A 221 -8.74 -0.84 -15.14
CA THR A 221 -10.02 -0.17 -14.85
C THR A 221 -11.00 -1.08 -14.12
N GLU A 222 -11.04 -2.36 -14.46
CA GLU A 222 -11.86 -3.35 -13.75
C GLU A 222 -11.34 -3.58 -12.34
N GLN A 223 -10.04 -3.80 -12.16
CA GLN A 223 -9.42 -3.92 -10.83
C GLN A 223 -9.70 -2.69 -9.95
N MET A 224 -9.60 -1.49 -10.54
CA MET A 224 -9.90 -0.24 -9.86
C MET A 224 -11.36 -0.17 -9.38
N GLN A 225 -12.32 -0.73 -10.13
CA GLN A 225 -13.72 -0.78 -9.73
C GLN A 225 -13.99 -1.71 -8.55
N TRP A 226 -13.20 -2.77 -8.38
CA TRP A 226 -13.33 -3.67 -7.24
C TRP A 226 -12.98 -2.99 -5.91
N ASP A 227 -12.02 -2.07 -5.93
CA ASP A 227 -11.57 -1.33 -4.76
C ASP A 227 -12.61 -0.30 -4.25
N TYR A 228 -13.62 0.03 -5.05
CA TYR A 228 -14.67 1.00 -4.74
C TYR A 228 -16.08 0.38 -4.51
N LYS A 229 -16.15 -0.94 -4.43
CA LYS A 229 -17.36 -1.66 -4.00
C LYS A 229 -17.26 -1.91 -2.51
#